data_c319feb4a9252c9832ae69b203b4a640
#
_entry.id   c319feb4a9252c9832ae69b203b4a640
#
_cell.length_a   1.000
_cell.length_b   1.000
_cell.length_c   1.000
_cell.angle_alpha   90.00
_cell.angle_beta   90.00
_cell.angle_gamma   90.00
#
_symmetry.space_group_name_H-M   'P 1'
#
loop_
_entity.id
_entity.type
_entity.pdbx_description
1 polymer ?
#
loop_
_entity_poly.entity_id
_entity_poly.type
_entity_poly.pdbx_seq_one_letter_code
_entity_poly.pdbx_strand_id
1 'polypeptide(L)'
;MNQVIENVDFDSYISSFRKHLYHLFREEFDYGSISLKRDFPAEFLAEIMKKKPLAVAIPKLHAGRGVSVKECLAVLSAASYESLALSLMFGINIALFLEPLAKYGNFSVQERVFKDFMENNAMGGLMITEKAYGSDALNMKTGYEHIGNSYKIKGEKHWQGLSGAANYWLVTARKYTTTGELTRDIDFFVTENGNPEQHIPMVERYNNL
;
A
#
# COMPACT_ATOMS: atom_id res chain seq x y z
N MET A 1 5.77 -24.32 -1.66
CA MET A 1 6.06 -24.66 -3.06
C MET A 1 6.06 -23.33 -3.81
N ASN A 2 7.27 -22.74 -3.95
CA ASN A 2 7.43 -21.41 -4.57
C ASN A 2 7.08 -21.52 -6.05
N GLN A 3 5.91 -21.06 -6.44
CA GLN A 3 5.68 -20.72 -7.84
C GLN A 3 6.59 -19.53 -8.17
N VAL A 4 7.75 -19.81 -8.73
CA VAL A 4 8.53 -18.85 -9.49
C VAL A 4 7.53 -18.21 -10.45
N ILE A 5 7.33 -16.88 -10.38
CA ILE A 5 6.60 -16.16 -11.43
C ILE A 5 7.46 -16.40 -12.67
N GLU A 6 7.08 -17.40 -13.47
CA GLU A 6 7.74 -17.68 -14.75
C GLU A 6 7.84 -16.35 -15.50
N ASN A 7 8.88 -16.20 -16.26
CA ASN A 7 9.20 -15.05 -17.13
C ASN A 7 8.13 -14.88 -18.23
N VAL A 8 6.86 -14.82 -17.81
CA VAL A 8 5.74 -14.58 -18.70
C VAL A 8 5.92 -13.17 -19.23
N ASP A 9 5.99 -13.06 -20.54
CA ASP A 9 5.95 -11.80 -21.24
C ASP A 9 4.85 -10.90 -20.68
N PHE A 10 5.15 -9.61 -20.53
CA PHE A 10 4.23 -8.69 -19.89
C PHE A 10 2.89 -8.57 -20.65
N ASP A 11 2.90 -8.62 -21.98
CA ASP A 11 1.68 -8.49 -22.78
C ASP A 11 0.76 -9.70 -22.57
N SER A 12 1.32 -10.88 -22.41
CA SER A 12 0.59 -12.10 -22.03
C SER A 12 0.05 -12.00 -20.60
N TYR A 13 0.84 -11.50 -19.66
CA TYR A 13 0.42 -11.29 -18.28
C TYR A 13 -0.76 -10.33 -18.18
N ILE A 14 -0.65 -9.13 -18.77
CA ILE A 14 -1.70 -8.11 -18.66
C ILE A 14 -2.99 -8.54 -19.40
N SER A 15 -2.86 -9.25 -20.51
CA SER A 15 -4.01 -9.84 -21.20
C SER A 15 -4.72 -10.86 -20.33
N SER A 16 -3.98 -11.77 -19.68
CA SER A 16 -4.52 -12.74 -18.73
C SER A 16 -5.19 -12.06 -17.53
N PHE A 17 -4.57 -11.00 -16.99
CA PHE A 17 -5.10 -10.25 -15.85
C PHE A 17 -6.42 -9.55 -16.22
N ARG A 18 -6.51 -8.90 -17.38
CA ARG A 18 -7.77 -8.29 -17.87
C ARG A 18 -8.89 -9.31 -18.03
N LYS A 19 -8.60 -10.47 -18.63
CA LYS A 19 -9.59 -11.55 -18.76
C LYS A 19 -10.06 -12.07 -17.39
N HIS A 20 -9.12 -12.20 -16.45
CA HIS A 20 -9.44 -12.63 -15.10
C HIS A 20 -10.35 -11.63 -14.38
N LEU A 21 -10.03 -10.32 -14.45
CA LEU A 21 -10.89 -9.27 -13.88
C LEU A 21 -12.28 -9.28 -14.55
N TYR A 22 -12.34 -9.33 -15.88
CA TYR A 22 -13.61 -9.41 -16.60
C TYR A 22 -14.48 -10.56 -16.09
N HIS A 23 -13.89 -11.77 -15.98
CA HIS A 23 -14.60 -12.95 -15.48
C HIS A 23 -15.12 -12.73 -14.04
N LEU A 24 -14.28 -12.26 -13.13
CA LEU A 24 -14.70 -12.00 -11.75
C LEU A 24 -15.83 -10.97 -11.62
N PHE A 25 -15.71 -9.86 -12.35
CA PHE A 25 -16.65 -8.73 -12.26
C PHE A 25 -17.95 -8.94 -13.04
N ARG A 26 -17.99 -9.84 -14.01
CA ARG A 26 -19.12 -9.99 -14.94
C ARG A 26 -19.80 -11.34 -14.90
N GLU A 27 -19.09 -12.39 -14.47
CA GLU A 27 -19.57 -13.76 -14.61
C GLU A 27 -19.61 -14.52 -13.27
N GLU A 28 -18.64 -14.29 -12.38
CA GLU A 28 -18.49 -15.09 -11.16
C GLU A 28 -19.15 -14.44 -9.95
N PHE A 29 -18.99 -13.13 -9.79
CA PHE A 29 -19.51 -12.39 -8.63
C PHE A 29 -20.57 -11.37 -9.02
N ASP A 30 -21.61 -11.20 -8.18
CA ASP A 30 -22.55 -10.09 -8.32
C ASP A 30 -21.91 -8.77 -7.86
N TYR A 31 -21.21 -8.12 -8.81
CA TYR A 31 -20.55 -6.85 -8.52
C TYR A 31 -21.54 -5.73 -8.18
N GLY A 32 -22.78 -5.80 -8.64
CA GLY A 32 -23.84 -4.86 -8.26
C GLY A 32 -24.03 -4.87 -6.74
N SER A 33 -24.16 -6.06 -6.15
CA SER A 33 -24.26 -6.21 -4.70
C SER A 33 -22.95 -5.87 -3.97
N ILE A 34 -21.79 -6.19 -4.55
CA ILE A 34 -20.47 -5.85 -3.97
C ILE A 34 -20.28 -4.35 -3.91
N SER A 35 -20.64 -3.62 -4.96
CA SER A 35 -20.45 -2.17 -5.06
C SER A 35 -21.24 -1.37 -4.01
N LEU A 36 -22.28 -1.96 -3.45
CA LEU A 36 -23.05 -1.36 -2.35
C LEU A 36 -22.43 -1.60 -0.96
N LYS A 37 -21.42 -2.47 -0.87
CA LYS A 37 -20.69 -2.73 0.37
C LYS A 37 -19.57 -1.70 0.56
N ARG A 38 -19.14 -1.53 1.79
CA ARG A 38 -18.06 -0.59 2.14
C ARG A 38 -16.68 -1.10 1.74
N ASP A 39 -16.52 -2.42 1.75
CA ASP A 39 -15.25 -3.10 1.50
C ASP A 39 -15.47 -4.21 0.46
N PHE A 40 -14.45 -4.52 -0.30
CA PHE A 40 -14.47 -5.73 -1.12
C PHE A 40 -14.54 -6.97 -0.21
N PRO A 41 -15.42 -7.94 -0.50
CA PRO A 41 -15.39 -9.22 0.20
C PRO A 41 -14.00 -9.86 0.13
N ALA A 42 -13.55 -10.46 1.23
CA ALA A 42 -12.21 -11.04 1.32
C ALA A 42 -11.98 -12.11 0.23
N GLU A 43 -12.97 -12.93 -0.06
CA GLU A 43 -12.94 -13.94 -1.11
C GLU A 43 -12.77 -13.33 -2.50
N PHE A 44 -13.52 -12.27 -2.82
CA PHE A 44 -13.43 -11.56 -4.09
C PHE A 44 -12.03 -10.94 -4.28
N LEU A 45 -11.53 -10.28 -3.25
CA LEU A 45 -10.20 -9.71 -3.28
C LEU A 45 -9.11 -10.79 -3.39
N ALA A 46 -9.25 -11.92 -2.69
CA ALA A 46 -8.31 -13.02 -2.78
C ALA A 46 -8.22 -13.59 -4.21
N GLU A 47 -9.35 -13.71 -4.92
CA GLU A 47 -9.36 -14.14 -6.32
C GLU A 47 -8.60 -13.16 -7.24
N ILE A 48 -8.84 -11.86 -7.09
CA ILE A 48 -8.10 -10.83 -7.83
C ILE A 48 -6.59 -10.95 -7.58
N MET A 49 -6.20 -11.11 -6.31
CA MET A 49 -4.80 -11.15 -5.88
C MET A 49 -4.06 -12.43 -6.29
N LYS A 50 -4.74 -13.49 -6.73
CA LYS A 50 -4.09 -14.68 -7.33
C LYS A 50 -3.18 -14.34 -8.52
N LYS A 51 -3.48 -13.28 -9.26
CA LYS A 51 -2.66 -12.81 -10.38
C LYS A 51 -1.48 -11.93 -9.97
N LYS A 52 -1.29 -11.70 -8.66
CA LYS A 52 -0.18 -10.89 -8.12
C LYS A 52 -0.06 -9.50 -8.79
N PRO A 53 -1.13 -8.70 -8.88
CA PRO A 53 -1.10 -7.42 -9.60
C PRO A 53 -0.09 -6.43 -9.03
N LEU A 54 0.19 -6.49 -7.74
CA LEU A 54 1.15 -5.60 -7.07
C LEU A 54 2.63 -5.95 -7.34
N ALA A 55 2.91 -7.14 -7.90
CA ALA A 55 4.26 -7.56 -8.25
C ALA A 55 4.94 -6.62 -9.25
N VAL A 56 4.18 -5.84 -10.03
CA VAL A 56 4.72 -4.84 -10.99
C VAL A 56 5.52 -3.73 -10.32
N ALA A 57 5.27 -3.46 -9.02
CA ALA A 57 5.97 -2.45 -8.22
C ALA A 57 7.00 -3.05 -7.25
N ILE A 58 7.30 -4.34 -7.37
CA ILE A 58 8.27 -5.04 -6.53
C ILE A 58 9.51 -5.39 -7.37
N PRO A 59 10.73 -5.10 -6.87
CA PRO A 59 11.97 -5.42 -7.59
C PRO A 59 12.11 -6.92 -7.88
N LYS A 60 12.77 -7.24 -9.00
CA LYS A 60 13.04 -8.65 -9.39
C LYS A 60 13.81 -9.43 -8.32
N LEU A 61 14.71 -8.76 -7.59
CA LEU A 61 15.45 -9.35 -6.48
C LEU A 61 14.53 -9.94 -5.40
N HIS A 62 13.33 -9.38 -5.25
CA HIS A 62 12.31 -9.81 -4.29
C HIS A 62 11.14 -10.56 -4.97
N ALA A 63 11.45 -11.28 -6.06
CA ALA A 63 10.49 -12.06 -6.84
C ALA A 63 9.36 -11.23 -7.49
N GLY A 64 9.50 -9.91 -7.57
CA GLY A 64 8.59 -9.04 -8.30
C GLY A 64 8.90 -8.95 -9.80
N ARG A 65 8.19 -8.07 -10.51
CA ARG A 65 8.36 -7.86 -11.95
C ARG A 65 9.38 -6.77 -12.31
N GLY A 66 9.76 -5.90 -11.37
CA GLY A 66 10.89 -5.00 -11.56
C GLY A 66 10.60 -3.50 -11.59
N VAL A 67 9.50 -3.05 -11.02
CA VAL A 67 9.20 -1.59 -10.83
C VAL A 67 9.21 -0.82 -12.16
N SER A 68 8.44 -1.29 -13.12
CA SER A 68 8.27 -0.63 -14.42
C SER A 68 7.03 0.26 -14.41
N VAL A 69 7.19 1.57 -14.62
CA VAL A 69 6.07 2.52 -14.70
C VAL A 69 5.03 2.09 -15.75
N LYS A 70 5.48 1.59 -16.92
CA LYS A 70 4.59 1.06 -17.96
C LYS A 70 3.73 -0.09 -17.46
N GLU A 71 4.33 -1.04 -16.73
CA GLU A 71 3.61 -2.20 -16.19
C GLU A 71 2.65 -1.76 -15.05
N CYS A 72 3.08 -0.87 -14.17
CA CYS A 72 2.23 -0.29 -13.13
C CYS A 72 0.98 0.38 -13.72
N LEU A 73 1.16 1.26 -14.71
CA LEU A 73 0.04 1.96 -15.37
C LEU A 73 -0.90 0.99 -16.11
N ALA A 74 -0.38 -0.06 -16.71
CA ALA A 74 -1.21 -1.06 -17.40
C ALA A 74 -2.08 -1.85 -16.42
N VAL A 75 -1.56 -2.21 -15.23
CA VAL A 75 -2.34 -2.85 -14.16
C VAL A 75 -3.42 -1.90 -13.62
N LEU A 76 -3.08 -0.63 -13.37
CA LEU A 76 -4.04 0.38 -12.94
C LEU A 76 -5.14 0.59 -13.98
N SER A 77 -4.78 0.68 -15.27
CA SER A 77 -5.73 0.78 -16.37
C SER A 77 -6.66 -0.44 -16.46
N ALA A 78 -6.12 -1.66 -16.31
CA ALA A 78 -6.93 -2.86 -16.30
C ALA A 78 -7.93 -2.88 -15.13
N ALA A 79 -7.49 -2.49 -13.94
CA ALA A 79 -8.34 -2.41 -12.75
C ALA A 79 -9.41 -1.32 -12.88
N SER A 80 -9.05 -0.13 -13.39
CA SER A 80 -9.99 1.01 -13.52
C SER A 80 -11.11 0.76 -14.52
N TYR A 81 -10.88 -0.11 -15.50
CA TYR A 81 -11.90 -0.49 -16.47
C TYR A 81 -13.08 -1.23 -15.81
N GLU A 82 -12.82 -2.01 -14.78
CA GLU A 82 -13.85 -2.74 -14.04
C GLU A 82 -14.30 -1.97 -12.76
N SER A 83 -13.36 -1.37 -12.03
CA SER A 83 -13.66 -0.68 -10.77
C SER A 83 -12.64 0.42 -10.45
N LEU A 84 -13.14 1.65 -10.30
CA LEU A 84 -12.32 2.78 -9.83
C LEU A 84 -11.76 2.51 -8.43
N ALA A 85 -12.55 1.94 -7.53
CA ALA A 85 -12.12 1.60 -6.17
C ALA A 85 -10.95 0.62 -6.18
N LEU A 86 -10.99 -0.42 -7.03
CA LEU A 86 -9.89 -1.37 -7.20
C LEU A 86 -8.63 -0.68 -7.74
N SER A 87 -8.78 0.18 -8.74
CA SER A 87 -7.66 0.95 -9.30
C SER A 87 -7.02 1.87 -8.26
N LEU A 88 -7.82 2.58 -7.47
CA LEU A 88 -7.32 3.43 -6.38
C LEU A 88 -6.59 2.61 -5.31
N MET A 89 -7.14 1.45 -4.93
CA MET A 89 -6.48 0.54 -3.99
C MET A 89 -5.11 0.11 -4.50
N PHE A 90 -5.00 -0.30 -5.77
CA PHE A 90 -3.71 -0.64 -6.38
C PHE A 90 -2.79 0.57 -6.50
N GLY A 91 -3.33 1.74 -6.89
CA GLY A 91 -2.57 2.98 -7.01
C GLY A 91 -1.90 3.40 -5.71
N ILE A 92 -2.63 3.31 -4.59
CA ILE A 92 -2.08 3.58 -3.25
C ILE A 92 -0.94 2.59 -2.93
N ASN A 93 -1.16 1.29 -3.15
CA ASN A 93 -0.14 0.29 -2.92
C ASN A 93 1.09 0.50 -3.79
N ILE A 94 0.92 0.69 -5.08
CA ILE A 94 2.00 0.82 -6.07
C ILE A 94 2.77 2.12 -5.85
N ALA A 95 2.11 3.26 -6.03
CA ALA A 95 2.79 4.55 -6.11
C ALA A 95 3.13 5.16 -4.75
N LEU A 96 2.33 4.91 -3.70
CA LEU A 96 2.49 5.57 -2.42
C LEU A 96 3.19 4.70 -1.37
N PHE A 97 3.31 3.39 -1.61
CA PHE A 97 3.96 2.48 -0.67
C PHE A 97 5.11 1.69 -1.30
N LEU A 98 4.83 0.87 -2.32
CA LEU A 98 5.83 -0.07 -2.88
C LEU A 98 6.96 0.63 -3.63
N GLU A 99 6.66 1.60 -4.50
CA GLU A 99 7.71 2.35 -5.23
C GLU A 99 8.63 3.15 -4.31
N PRO A 100 8.13 3.94 -3.33
CA PRO A 100 8.99 4.59 -2.34
C PRO A 100 9.83 3.59 -1.53
N LEU A 101 9.22 2.48 -1.10
CA LEU A 101 9.94 1.43 -0.37
C LEU A 101 11.03 0.78 -1.23
N ALA A 102 10.75 0.49 -2.50
CA ALA A 102 11.72 -0.10 -3.43
C ALA A 102 12.90 0.83 -3.69
N LYS A 103 12.65 2.15 -3.73
CA LYS A 103 13.67 3.15 -4.04
C LYS A 103 14.50 3.58 -2.84
N TYR A 104 13.89 3.69 -1.67
CA TYR A 104 14.50 4.35 -0.51
C TYR A 104 14.54 3.48 0.75
N GLY A 105 13.84 2.36 0.77
CA GLY A 105 13.77 1.49 1.95
C GLY A 105 15.09 0.76 2.23
N ASN A 106 15.35 0.49 3.51
CA ASN A 106 16.46 -0.36 3.91
C ASN A 106 16.24 -1.80 3.41
N PHE A 107 17.32 -2.47 3.01
CA PHE A 107 17.27 -3.81 2.42
C PHE A 107 16.50 -4.82 3.28
N SER A 108 16.75 -4.86 4.59
CA SER A 108 16.07 -5.78 5.52
C SER A 108 14.56 -5.53 5.61
N VAL A 109 14.13 -4.26 5.51
CA VAL A 109 12.71 -3.91 5.48
C VAL A 109 12.10 -4.30 4.14
N GLN A 110 12.80 -4.04 3.02
CA GLN A 110 12.37 -4.45 1.69
C GLN A 110 12.17 -5.97 1.62
N GLU A 111 13.17 -6.75 2.06
CA GLU A 111 13.11 -8.21 2.04
C GLU A 111 11.88 -8.74 2.77
N ARG A 112 11.63 -8.29 3.98
CA ARG A 112 10.48 -8.71 4.81
C ARG A 112 9.15 -8.30 4.19
N VAL A 113 9.01 -7.03 3.82
CA VAL A 113 7.74 -6.49 3.34
C VAL A 113 7.39 -7.02 1.96
N PHE A 114 8.34 -7.04 1.01
CA PHE A 114 8.06 -7.57 -0.33
C PHE A 114 7.76 -9.06 -0.33
N LYS A 115 8.42 -9.83 0.55
CA LYS A 115 8.07 -11.24 0.75
C LYS A 115 6.62 -11.39 1.18
N ASP A 116 6.16 -10.59 2.13
CA ASP A 116 4.77 -10.64 2.62
C ASP A 116 3.75 -10.24 1.53
N PHE A 117 4.07 -9.23 0.73
CA PHE A 117 3.26 -8.86 -0.44
C PHE A 117 3.17 -10.00 -1.46
N MET A 118 4.27 -10.70 -1.68
CA MET A 118 4.32 -11.79 -2.66
C MET A 118 3.68 -13.09 -2.16
N GLU A 119 3.82 -13.41 -0.88
CA GLU A 119 3.34 -14.68 -0.32
C GLU A 119 1.92 -14.55 0.24
N ASN A 120 1.63 -13.48 1.00
CA ASN A 120 0.41 -13.33 1.78
C ASN A 120 -0.56 -12.28 1.21
N ASN A 121 -0.26 -11.68 0.05
CA ASN A 121 -1.05 -10.61 -0.55
C ASN A 121 -1.22 -9.39 0.39
N ALA A 122 -0.19 -9.08 1.16
CA ALA A 122 -0.20 -7.92 2.04
C ALA A 122 -0.48 -6.62 1.26
N MET A 123 -0.97 -5.63 1.97
CA MET A 123 -1.25 -4.30 1.44
C MET A 123 -0.55 -3.23 2.28
N GLY A 124 -0.18 -2.13 1.63
CA GLY A 124 0.45 -1.00 2.27
C GLY A 124 -0.20 0.32 1.85
N GLY A 125 -0.12 1.29 2.74
CA GLY A 125 -0.63 2.62 2.51
C GLY A 125 0.32 3.72 3.00
N LEU A 126 -0.02 4.97 2.70
CA LEU A 126 0.74 6.15 3.11
C LEU A 126 -0.05 6.95 4.14
N MET A 127 0.61 7.28 5.26
CA MET A 127 0.12 8.20 6.28
C MET A 127 0.87 9.53 6.21
N ILE A 128 0.36 10.49 5.44
CA ILE A 128 0.95 11.81 5.28
C ILE A 128 0.06 12.91 5.85
N THR A 129 -1.23 12.92 5.50
CA THR A 129 -2.19 13.98 5.81
C THR A 129 -2.51 14.04 7.30
N GLU A 130 -2.67 15.23 7.82
CA GLU A 130 -3.16 15.53 9.17
C GLU A 130 -4.41 16.39 9.08
N LYS A 131 -5.23 16.42 10.14
CA LYS A 131 -6.50 17.15 10.17
C LYS A 131 -6.37 18.61 9.75
N ALA A 132 -5.28 19.28 10.15
CA ALA A 132 -5.00 20.68 9.86
C ALA A 132 -4.02 20.89 8.70
N TYR A 133 -3.41 19.82 8.17
CA TYR A 133 -2.32 19.90 7.19
C TYR A 133 -2.55 18.93 6.03
N GLY A 134 -3.37 19.36 5.06
CA GLY A 134 -3.59 18.65 3.80
C GLY A 134 -2.54 19.04 2.76
N SER A 135 -2.81 20.07 1.96
CA SER A 135 -1.87 20.56 0.94
C SER A 135 -0.59 21.13 1.54
N ASP A 136 -0.64 21.62 2.77
CA ASP A 136 0.53 22.08 3.53
C ASP A 136 1.19 20.95 4.34
N ALA A 137 1.40 19.80 3.68
CA ALA A 137 1.92 18.60 4.31
C ALA A 137 3.32 18.79 4.93
N LEU A 138 4.14 19.70 4.41
CA LEU A 138 5.47 19.99 4.93
C LEU A 138 5.47 20.61 6.33
N ASN A 139 4.34 21.18 6.76
CA ASN A 139 4.15 21.74 8.09
C ASN A 139 3.45 20.79 9.07
N MET A 140 3.35 19.50 8.73
CA MET A 140 2.78 18.47 9.61
C MET A 140 3.33 18.55 11.04
N LYS A 141 2.52 18.12 12.00
CA LYS A 141 2.85 18.13 13.43
C LYS A 141 3.26 16.76 13.97
N THR A 142 3.03 15.70 13.25
CA THR A 142 3.60 14.39 13.59
C THR A 142 5.11 14.51 13.62
N GLY A 143 5.68 14.22 14.79
CA GLY A 143 7.11 14.29 15.02
C GLY A 143 7.70 12.99 15.49
N TYR A 144 9.02 12.84 15.38
CA TYR A 144 9.73 11.69 15.90
C TYR A 144 11.00 12.09 16.63
N GLU A 145 11.39 11.27 17.57
CA GLU A 145 12.66 11.33 18.29
C GLU A 145 13.38 9.97 18.22
N HIS A 146 14.70 10.00 18.22
CA HIS A 146 15.53 8.80 18.28
C HIS A 146 15.81 8.45 19.75
N ILE A 147 15.46 7.23 20.16
CA ILE A 147 15.66 6.76 21.54
C ILE A 147 16.44 5.44 21.50
N GLY A 148 17.73 5.50 21.86
CA GLY A 148 18.60 4.33 21.76
C GLY A 148 18.68 3.81 20.31
N ASN A 149 18.25 2.58 20.06
CA ASN A 149 18.21 1.98 18.73
C ASN A 149 16.80 2.03 18.09
N SER A 150 15.90 2.81 18.67
CA SER A 150 14.49 2.87 18.23
C SER A 150 14.07 4.30 17.93
N TYR A 151 12.91 4.45 17.31
CA TYR A 151 12.28 5.73 17.05
C TYR A 151 10.93 5.80 17.75
N LYS A 152 10.67 6.92 18.41
CA LYS A 152 9.35 7.20 18.95
C LYS A 152 8.66 8.25 18.10
N ILE A 153 7.56 7.88 17.51
CA ILE A 153 6.73 8.74 16.66
C ILE A 153 5.52 9.19 17.48
N LYS A 154 5.19 10.47 17.43
CA LYS A 154 4.02 11.05 18.10
C LYS A 154 3.29 12.00 17.15
N GLY A 155 2.00 11.80 17.00
CA GLY A 155 1.16 12.63 16.16
C GLY A 155 -0.13 11.94 15.79
N GLU A 156 -0.89 12.57 14.90
CA GLU A 156 -2.17 12.07 14.39
C GLU A 156 -2.18 12.21 12.87
N LYS A 157 -2.57 11.15 12.19
CA LYS A 157 -2.76 11.14 10.74
C LYS A 157 -4.24 11.01 10.42
N HIS A 158 -4.66 11.58 9.28
CA HIS A 158 -6.06 11.72 8.91
C HIS A 158 -6.27 11.40 7.42
N TRP A 159 -7.41 10.88 7.05
CA TRP A 159 -7.76 10.53 5.67
C TRP A 159 -6.86 9.48 5.01
N GLN A 160 -6.47 8.43 5.73
CA GLN A 160 -5.68 7.34 5.16
C GLN A 160 -6.57 6.40 4.35
N GLY A 161 -6.34 6.36 3.05
CA GLY A 161 -6.88 5.31 2.19
C GLY A 161 -6.38 3.94 2.63
N LEU A 162 -7.19 2.91 2.49
CA LEU A 162 -6.92 1.54 2.93
C LEU A 162 -6.94 1.32 4.45
N SER A 163 -7.49 2.26 5.24
CA SER A 163 -7.71 2.05 6.67
C SER A 163 -8.59 0.81 6.91
N GLY A 164 -8.04 -0.16 7.65
CA GLY A 164 -8.67 -1.45 7.89
C GLY A 164 -8.29 -2.56 6.90
N ALA A 165 -7.62 -2.24 5.78
CA ALA A 165 -7.16 -3.22 4.81
C ALA A 165 -5.63 -3.33 4.75
N ALA A 166 -4.89 -2.24 5.01
CA ALA A 166 -3.44 -2.23 4.96
C ALA A 166 -2.81 -3.01 6.12
N ASN A 167 -1.82 -3.83 5.78
CA ASN A 167 -0.96 -4.52 6.75
C ASN A 167 0.21 -3.62 7.17
N TYR A 168 0.67 -2.77 6.25
CA TYR A 168 1.80 -1.88 6.42
C TYR A 168 1.44 -0.44 6.15
N TRP A 169 2.10 0.48 6.86
CA TRP A 169 1.98 1.91 6.63
C TRP A 169 3.34 2.55 6.45
N LEU A 170 3.42 3.45 5.49
CA LEU A 170 4.53 4.38 5.35
C LEU A 170 4.12 5.69 6.04
N VAL A 171 4.61 5.91 7.26
CA VAL A 171 4.26 7.06 8.10
C VAL A 171 5.28 8.15 7.92
N THR A 172 4.83 9.38 7.64
CA THR A 172 5.70 10.55 7.58
C THR A 172 5.74 11.28 8.93
N ALA A 173 6.93 11.65 9.37
CA ALA A 173 7.11 12.43 10.59
C ALA A 173 8.30 13.38 10.48
N ARG A 174 8.22 14.52 11.17
CA ARG A 174 9.30 15.52 11.28
C ARG A 174 10.19 15.21 12.46
N LYS A 175 11.48 15.43 12.29
CA LYS A 175 12.44 15.24 13.39
C LYS A 175 12.27 16.29 14.48
N TYR A 176 12.31 15.88 15.75
CA TYR A 176 12.45 16.82 16.86
C TYR A 176 13.91 17.24 17.05
N THR A 177 14.13 18.52 17.36
CA THR A 177 15.41 19.02 17.89
C THR A 177 15.60 18.52 19.33
N THR A 178 16.80 18.69 19.87
CA THR A 178 17.08 18.43 21.30
C THR A 178 16.28 19.32 22.24
N THR A 179 15.77 20.46 21.76
CA THR A 179 14.91 21.38 22.52
C THR A 179 13.42 21.07 22.37
N GLY A 180 13.06 20.02 21.62
CA GLY A 180 11.67 19.60 21.42
C GLY A 180 10.90 20.32 20.31
N GLU A 181 11.60 21.11 19.48
CA GLU A 181 10.99 21.78 18.32
C GLU A 181 11.06 20.88 17.08
N LEU A 182 10.08 21.00 16.17
CA LEU A 182 10.07 20.26 14.91
C LEU A 182 10.99 20.92 13.89
N THR A 183 11.93 20.16 13.34
CA THR A 183 12.76 20.59 12.21
C THR A 183 11.96 20.60 10.90
N ARG A 184 12.61 20.94 9.79
CA ARG A 184 12.02 20.79 8.43
C ARG A 184 12.27 19.41 7.83
N ASP A 185 13.10 18.58 8.48
CA ASP A 185 13.42 17.25 7.97
C ASP A 185 12.23 16.32 8.18
N ILE A 186 11.83 15.64 7.12
CA ILE A 186 10.74 14.66 7.10
C ILE A 186 11.32 13.33 6.75
N ASP A 187 11.08 12.35 7.61
CA ASP A 187 11.46 10.97 7.39
C ASP A 187 10.23 10.07 7.24
N PHE A 188 10.47 8.89 6.68
CA PHE A 188 9.45 7.87 6.42
C PHE A 188 9.73 6.64 7.26
N PHE A 189 8.71 6.15 7.93
CA PHE A 189 8.78 4.98 8.80
C PHE A 189 7.82 3.91 8.31
N VAL A 190 8.33 2.70 8.10
CA VAL A 190 7.46 1.54 7.83
C VAL A 190 6.97 1.02 9.17
N THR A 191 5.65 1.00 9.32
CA THR A 191 4.97 0.42 10.49
C THR A 191 4.09 -0.75 10.03
N GLU A 192 3.81 -1.68 10.94
CA GLU A 192 3.08 -2.91 10.67
C GLU A 192 1.88 -3.02 11.60
N ASN A 193 0.70 -3.27 11.04
CA ASN A 193 -0.49 -3.49 11.84
C ASN A 193 -0.38 -4.79 12.66
N GLY A 194 -0.81 -4.74 13.92
CA GLY A 194 -0.75 -5.87 14.83
C GLY A 194 0.63 -6.11 15.46
N ASN A 195 1.64 -5.31 15.15
CA ASN A 195 2.91 -5.36 15.85
C ASN A 195 2.71 -4.86 17.29
N PRO A 196 3.01 -5.67 18.32
CA PRO A 196 2.80 -5.29 19.73
C PRO A 196 3.67 -4.11 20.19
N GLU A 197 4.78 -3.85 19.48
CA GLU A 197 5.65 -2.69 19.75
C GLU A 197 5.16 -1.40 19.06
N GLN A 198 4.11 -1.51 18.24
CA GLN A 198 3.53 -0.40 17.49
C GLN A 198 2.04 -0.27 17.83
N HIS A 199 1.67 0.81 18.47
CA HIS A 199 0.28 1.10 18.76
C HIS A 199 -0.22 2.18 17.79
N ILE A 200 -1.04 1.78 16.82
CA ILE A 200 -1.69 2.67 15.86
C ILE A 200 -3.21 2.55 16.06
N PRO A 201 -3.77 3.28 17.04
CA PRO A 201 -5.21 3.21 17.26
C PRO A 201 -5.96 3.88 16.10
N MET A 202 -6.98 3.22 15.61
CA MET A 202 -7.93 3.85 14.71
C MET A 202 -8.94 4.64 15.56
N VAL A 203 -8.79 5.96 15.58
CA VAL A 203 -9.62 6.86 16.40
C VAL A 203 -11.01 7.05 15.78
N GLU A 204 -11.08 7.11 14.45
CA GLU A 204 -12.32 7.36 13.73
C GLU A 204 -12.30 6.71 12.34
N ARG A 205 -13.38 6.05 11.96
CA ARG A 205 -13.57 5.50 10.63
C ARG A 205 -14.74 6.20 9.94
N TYR A 206 -14.46 6.90 8.85
CA TYR A 206 -15.50 7.55 8.06
C TYR A 206 -16.23 6.52 7.20
N ASN A 207 -17.55 6.48 7.35
CA ASN A 207 -18.41 5.43 6.79
C ASN A 207 -19.00 5.75 5.42
N ASN A 208 -18.69 6.90 4.82
CA ASN A 208 -19.38 7.44 3.66
C ASN A 208 -18.47 7.81 2.48
N LEU A 209 -17.38 7.09 2.30
CA LEU A 209 -16.53 7.24 1.11
C LEU A 209 -16.51 5.96 0.31
#